data_500a6fb62c5b63830fcc68ce45406753
#
_entry.id   500a6fb62c5b63830fcc68ce45406753
#
_cell.length_a   1.000
_cell.length_b   1.000
_cell.length_c   1.000
_cell.angle_alpha   90.00
_cell.angle_beta   90.00
_cell.angle_gamma   90.00
#
_symmetry.space_group_name_H-M   'P 1'
#
loop_
_entity.id
_entity.type
_entity.pdbx_description
1 polymer ?
#
loop_
_entity_poly.entity_id
_entity_poly.type
_entity_poly.pdbx_seq_one_letter_code
_entity_poly.pdbx_strand_id
1 'polypeptide(L)'
;MIYLDNAATTLYKPPEVGQAMLDALQTAGNPGRGAHAPTLHASRIVYETREALAQLFHAEGPACIAFASNATQALNTAINGLFGPGDHVITTVCEHNSVLRPLYRLQRQGGEVSFVDVDANGVLCYAQFEQLLRPNTRGVVVTGASNVTGNRTDLAFVSAFAKKHGLLFLVDAAQTAGAMPVDVQALGIDV
;
A
#
# COMPACT_ATOMS: atom_id res chain seq x y z
N MET A 1 -5.50 4.96 30.93
CA MET A 1 -4.29 5.39 30.18
C MET A 1 -4.73 6.01 28.86
N ILE A 2 -4.18 7.16 28.50
CA ILE A 2 -4.40 7.76 27.16
C ILE A 2 -3.25 7.27 26.26
N TYR A 3 -3.60 6.59 25.14
CA TYR A 3 -2.63 6.07 24.17
C TYR A 3 -2.79 6.81 22.84
N LEU A 4 -1.75 7.53 22.41
CA LEU A 4 -1.76 8.40 21.23
C LEU A 4 -0.81 7.92 20.12
N ASP A 5 -0.30 6.68 20.20
CA ASP A 5 0.68 6.13 19.26
C ASP A 5 0.12 4.97 18.43
N ASN A 6 -1.19 5.01 18.10
CA ASN A 6 -1.82 3.99 17.24
C ASN A 6 -1.26 3.99 15.82
N ALA A 7 -0.63 5.07 15.36
CA ALA A 7 0.05 5.13 14.08
C ALA A 7 1.25 4.16 13.99
N ALA A 8 1.95 3.95 15.12
CA ALA A 8 3.03 2.96 15.21
C ALA A 8 2.47 1.53 15.35
N THR A 9 1.52 1.34 16.26
CA THR A 9 0.80 0.08 16.44
C THR A 9 -0.48 0.28 17.23
N THR A 10 -1.53 -0.45 16.88
CA THR A 10 -2.79 -0.45 17.62
C THR A 10 -2.59 -1.13 18.99
N LEU A 11 -2.82 -0.42 20.09
CA LEU A 11 -2.70 -1.00 21.44
C LEU A 11 -3.87 -1.92 21.75
N TYR A 12 -5.09 -1.42 21.59
CA TYR A 12 -6.31 -2.15 21.89
C TYR A 12 -6.81 -2.88 20.64
N LYS A 13 -6.72 -4.20 20.67
CA LYS A 13 -7.22 -5.07 19.60
C LYS A 13 -8.58 -5.64 19.99
N PRO A 14 -9.51 -5.82 19.05
CA PRO A 14 -10.74 -6.56 19.30
C PRO A 14 -10.43 -7.96 19.88
N PRO A 15 -11.22 -8.47 20.84
CA PRO A 15 -10.96 -9.79 21.45
C PRO A 15 -10.97 -10.92 20.43
N GLU A 16 -11.71 -10.78 19.34
CA GLU A 16 -11.79 -11.74 18.23
C GLU A 16 -10.43 -11.98 17.56
N VAL A 17 -9.54 -10.96 17.55
CA VAL A 17 -8.19 -11.10 16.99
C VAL A 17 -7.37 -12.12 17.79
N GLY A 18 -7.41 -12.02 19.13
CA GLY A 18 -6.73 -12.97 20.01
C GLY A 18 -7.30 -14.38 19.87
N GLN A 19 -8.64 -14.50 19.83
CA GLN A 19 -9.30 -15.79 19.68
C GLN A 19 -8.97 -16.46 18.34
N ALA A 20 -9.04 -15.74 17.24
CA ALA A 20 -8.69 -16.26 15.91
C ALA A 20 -7.23 -16.76 15.83
N MET A 21 -6.29 -16.06 16.50
CA MET A 21 -4.90 -16.50 16.59
C MET A 21 -4.76 -17.82 17.36
N LEU A 22 -5.45 -17.96 18.51
CA LEU A 22 -5.43 -19.19 19.30
C LEU A 22 -6.03 -20.36 18.53
N ASP A 23 -7.18 -20.15 17.89
CA ASP A 23 -7.86 -21.18 17.09
C ASP A 23 -6.95 -21.65 15.93
N ALA A 24 -6.33 -20.73 15.22
CA ALA A 24 -5.40 -21.07 14.14
C ALA A 24 -4.18 -21.87 14.64
N LEU A 25 -3.59 -21.49 15.76
CA LEU A 25 -2.46 -22.23 16.37
C LEU A 25 -2.83 -23.66 16.75
N GLN A 26 -4.07 -23.91 17.16
CA GLN A 26 -4.53 -25.23 17.61
C GLN A 26 -5.03 -26.12 16.46
N THR A 27 -5.52 -25.54 15.39
CA THR A 27 -6.29 -26.28 14.37
C THR A 27 -5.73 -26.21 12.95
N ALA A 28 -4.90 -25.20 12.64
CA ALA A 28 -4.40 -24.98 11.29
C ALA A 28 -3.10 -25.75 11.03
N GLY A 29 -3.08 -26.45 9.88
CA GLY A 29 -1.86 -27.05 9.34
C GLY A 29 -1.15 -26.15 8.34
N ASN A 30 -0.29 -26.74 7.50
CA ASN A 30 0.38 -25.98 6.44
C ASN A 30 -0.56 -25.72 5.26
N PRO A 31 -0.90 -24.47 4.93
CA PRO A 31 -1.75 -24.16 3.79
C PRO A 31 -1.05 -24.52 2.46
N GLY A 32 -1.78 -25.15 1.53
CA GLY A 32 -1.30 -25.44 0.17
C GLY A 32 -0.53 -26.75 0.00
N ARG A 33 -0.33 -27.56 1.04
CA ARG A 33 0.33 -28.87 0.93
C ARG A 33 -0.47 -29.95 1.64
N GLY A 34 -1.16 -30.81 0.87
CA GLY A 34 -1.96 -31.91 1.37
C GLY A 34 -3.46 -31.67 1.32
N ALA A 35 -4.23 -32.75 1.58
CA ALA A 35 -5.70 -32.74 1.50
C ALA A 35 -6.36 -33.13 2.83
N HIS A 36 -5.62 -33.14 3.94
CA HIS A 36 -6.16 -33.46 5.25
C HIS A 36 -6.81 -32.24 5.93
N ALA A 37 -7.69 -32.49 6.89
CA ALA A 37 -8.55 -31.45 7.48
C ALA A 37 -7.77 -30.22 8.01
N PRO A 38 -6.66 -30.32 8.75
CA PRO A 38 -5.90 -29.13 9.21
C PRO A 38 -5.34 -28.27 8.07
N THR A 39 -4.87 -28.87 6.98
CA THR A 39 -4.38 -28.15 5.78
C THR A 39 -5.51 -27.42 5.06
N LEU A 40 -6.65 -28.08 4.87
CA LEU A 40 -7.82 -27.45 4.25
C LEU A 40 -8.36 -26.31 5.11
N HIS A 41 -8.32 -26.47 6.44
CA HIS A 41 -8.72 -25.40 7.36
C HIS A 41 -7.79 -24.19 7.23
N ALA A 42 -6.46 -24.38 7.26
CA ALA A 42 -5.50 -23.30 7.04
C ALA A 42 -5.69 -22.59 5.69
N SER A 43 -5.95 -23.37 4.62
CA SER A 43 -6.19 -22.81 3.29
C SER A 43 -7.46 -21.96 3.25
N ARG A 44 -8.52 -22.37 3.97
CA ARG A 44 -9.73 -21.56 4.09
C ARG A 44 -9.50 -20.25 4.81
N ILE A 45 -8.79 -20.26 5.94
CA ILE A 45 -8.43 -19.02 6.69
C ILE A 45 -7.75 -18.02 5.74
N VAL A 46 -6.77 -18.49 4.96
CA VAL A 46 -6.05 -17.63 3.99
C VAL A 46 -6.99 -17.10 2.92
N TYR A 47 -7.86 -17.93 2.37
CA TYR A 47 -8.80 -17.55 1.32
C TYR A 47 -9.85 -16.56 1.82
N GLU A 48 -10.52 -16.86 2.93
CA GLU A 48 -11.54 -16.00 3.55
C GLU A 48 -10.96 -14.63 3.96
N THR A 49 -9.70 -14.62 4.42
CA THR A 49 -9.01 -13.36 4.70
C THR A 49 -8.79 -12.53 3.44
N ARG A 50 -8.43 -13.17 2.31
CA ARG A 50 -8.34 -12.48 1.01
C ARG A 50 -9.68 -11.94 0.55
N GLU A 51 -10.75 -12.71 0.72
CA GLU A 51 -12.12 -12.26 0.37
C GLU A 51 -12.52 -11.03 1.21
N ALA A 52 -12.30 -11.07 2.52
CA ALA A 52 -12.62 -9.96 3.41
C ALA A 52 -11.82 -8.68 3.05
N LEU A 53 -10.54 -8.83 2.73
CA LEU A 53 -9.70 -7.70 2.28
C LEU A 53 -10.13 -7.19 0.90
N ALA A 54 -10.47 -8.07 -0.03
CA ALA A 54 -10.98 -7.66 -1.34
C ALA A 54 -12.29 -6.86 -1.20
N GLN A 55 -13.18 -7.28 -0.31
CA GLN A 55 -14.40 -6.52 0.00
C GLN A 55 -14.09 -5.18 0.66
N LEU A 56 -13.17 -5.15 1.64
CA LEU A 56 -12.77 -3.92 2.35
C LEU A 56 -12.24 -2.84 1.40
N PHE A 57 -11.45 -3.25 0.41
CA PHE A 57 -10.80 -2.33 -0.54
C PHE A 57 -11.54 -2.22 -1.87
N HIS A 58 -12.68 -2.90 -2.04
CA HIS A 58 -13.39 -3.01 -3.33
C HIS A 58 -12.49 -3.49 -4.48
N ALA A 59 -11.58 -4.45 -4.18
CA ALA A 59 -10.80 -5.11 -5.22
C ALA A 59 -11.66 -6.09 -6.03
N GLU A 60 -11.23 -6.43 -7.25
CA GLU A 60 -11.98 -7.33 -8.15
C GLU A 60 -12.23 -8.71 -7.55
N GLY A 61 -11.36 -9.17 -6.64
CA GLY A 61 -11.54 -10.45 -5.95
C GLY A 61 -10.32 -10.86 -5.13
N PRO A 62 -10.41 -12.01 -4.45
CA PRO A 62 -9.36 -12.51 -3.56
C PRO A 62 -8.02 -12.79 -4.25
N ALA A 63 -8.02 -12.98 -5.58
CA ALA A 63 -6.80 -13.16 -6.37
C ALA A 63 -5.95 -11.88 -6.45
N CYS A 64 -6.56 -10.71 -6.26
CA CYS A 64 -5.86 -9.42 -6.23
C CYS A 64 -5.17 -9.15 -4.89
N ILE A 65 -5.37 -9.99 -3.87
CA ILE A 65 -4.76 -9.83 -2.55
C ILE A 65 -3.55 -10.74 -2.42
N ALA A 66 -2.37 -10.15 -2.25
CA ALA A 66 -1.13 -10.86 -1.96
C ALA A 66 -0.64 -10.50 -0.53
N PHE A 67 -0.26 -11.52 0.24
CA PHE A 67 0.28 -11.32 1.59
C PHE A 67 1.79 -11.12 1.56
N ALA A 68 2.26 -10.22 2.42
CA ALA A 68 3.66 -10.04 2.72
C ALA A 68 3.87 -10.01 4.25
N SER A 69 5.10 -10.15 4.72
CA SER A 69 5.39 -10.13 6.15
C SER A 69 5.07 -8.79 6.82
N ASN A 70 5.11 -7.71 6.05
CA ASN A 70 4.81 -6.34 6.48
C ASN A 70 4.70 -5.41 5.25
N ALA A 71 4.21 -4.18 5.47
CA ALA A 71 4.07 -3.18 4.42
C ALA A 71 5.41 -2.86 3.72
N THR A 72 6.54 -2.85 4.46
CA THR A 72 7.86 -2.63 3.85
C THR A 72 8.19 -3.66 2.79
N GLN A 73 7.94 -4.94 3.07
CA GLN A 73 8.17 -6.02 2.09
C GLN A 73 7.21 -5.89 0.90
N ALA A 74 5.94 -5.62 1.15
CA ALA A 74 4.95 -5.43 0.09
C ALA A 74 5.35 -4.30 -0.86
N LEU A 75 5.65 -3.11 -0.33
CA LEU A 75 6.07 -1.94 -1.09
C LEU A 75 7.37 -2.18 -1.87
N ASN A 76 8.37 -2.82 -1.25
CA ASN A 76 9.60 -3.18 -1.94
C ASN A 76 9.35 -4.17 -3.09
N THR A 77 8.48 -5.16 -2.89
CA THR A 77 8.12 -6.12 -3.94
C THR A 77 7.42 -5.42 -5.10
N ALA A 78 6.43 -4.56 -4.79
CA ALA A 78 5.68 -3.82 -5.81
C ALA A 78 6.60 -2.86 -6.60
N ILE A 79 7.32 -1.97 -5.91
CA ILE A 79 8.15 -0.96 -6.56
C ILE A 79 9.25 -1.59 -7.41
N ASN A 80 9.98 -2.59 -6.88
CA ASN A 80 11.03 -3.26 -7.66
C ASN A 80 10.49 -4.16 -8.78
N GLY A 81 9.24 -4.62 -8.69
CA GLY A 81 8.60 -5.42 -9.73
C GLY A 81 7.96 -4.61 -10.85
N LEU A 82 7.55 -3.37 -10.57
CA LEU A 82 6.84 -2.50 -11.51
C LEU A 82 7.76 -1.52 -12.26
N PHE A 83 8.87 -1.10 -11.64
CA PHE A 83 9.76 -0.08 -12.17
C PHE A 83 11.18 -0.59 -12.35
N GLY A 84 11.83 -0.16 -13.46
CA GLY A 84 13.17 -0.56 -13.85
C GLY A 84 14.03 0.59 -14.37
N PRO A 85 15.26 0.28 -14.83
CA PRO A 85 16.15 1.29 -15.43
C PRO A 85 15.47 2.01 -16.61
N GLY A 86 15.59 3.33 -16.65
CA GLY A 86 14.96 4.18 -17.68
C GLY A 86 13.54 4.63 -17.35
N ASP A 87 12.86 4.02 -16.38
CA ASP A 87 11.55 4.50 -15.91
C ASP A 87 11.71 5.74 -15.03
N HIS A 88 10.75 6.66 -15.14
CA HIS A 88 10.59 7.78 -14.25
C HIS A 88 9.36 7.55 -13.35
N VAL A 89 9.53 7.80 -12.04
CA VAL A 89 8.48 7.70 -11.02
C VAL A 89 8.32 9.04 -10.34
N ILE A 90 7.07 9.50 -10.21
CA ILE A 90 6.72 10.65 -9.40
C ILE A 90 6.28 10.17 -8.02
N THR A 91 6.82 10.75 -6.97
CA THR A 91 6.50 10.45 -5.58
C THR A 91 6.42 11.75 -4.77
N THR A 92 6.29 11.67 -3.45
CA THR A 92 6.17 12.87 -2.59
C THR A 92 7.27 12.91 -1.52
N VAL A 93 7.51 14.10 -0.95
CA VAL A 93 8.41 14.24 0.20
C VAL A 93 7.80 13.70 1.50
N CYS A 94 6.52 13.31 1.49
CA CYS A 94 5.79 12.78 2.65
C CYS A 94 5.93 11.26 2.84
N GLU A 95 6.67 10.59 1.95
CA GLU A 95 6.74 9.13 1.92
C GLU A 95 7.52 8.55 3.10
N HIS A 96 7.09 7.37 3.52
CA HIS A 96 7.86 6.58 4.46
C HIS A 96 9.10 5.94 3.80
N ASN A 97 10.12 5.61 4.59
CA ASN A 97 11.34 4.92 4.14
C ASN A 97 11.07 3.61 3.37
N SER A 98 9.94 2.96 3.62
CA SER A 98 9.51 1.75 2.89
C SER A 98 9.28 2.01 1.40
N VAL A 99 8.92 3.23 1.02
CA VAL A 99 8.78 3.71 -0.35
C VAL A 99 10.10 4.35 -0.83
N LEU A 100 10.71 5.22 -0.02
CA LEU A 100 11.91 5.97 -0.43
C LEU A 100 13.10 5.06 -0.75
N ARG A 101 13.36 4.03 0.07
CA ARG A 101 14.52 3.14 -0.13
C ARG A 101 14.50 2.38 -1.46
N PRO A 102 13.41 1.72 -1.87
CA PRO A 102 13.34 1.09 -3.19
C PRO A 102 13.41 2.12 -4.33
N LEU A 103 12.83 3.33 -4.19
CA LEU A 103 12.95 4.39 -5.19
C LEU A 103 14.38 4.90 -5.33
N TYR A 104 15.12 5.11 -4.22
CA TYR A 104 16.55 5.44 -4.29
C TYR A 104 17.40 4.30 -4.89
N ARG A 105 16.97 3.04 -4.69
CA ARG A 105 17.60 1.91 -5.39
C ARG A 105 17.35 1.99 -6.88
N LEU A 106 16.12 2.27 -7.30
CA LEU A 106 15.77 2.49 -8.69
C LEU A 106 16.66 3.56 -9.35
N GLN A 107 16.86 4.71 -8.68
CA GLN A 107 17.76 5.76 -9.16
C GLN A 107 19.19 5.27 -9.37
N ARG A 108 19.74 4.50 -8.42
CA ARG A 108 21.10 3.92 -8.57
C ARG A 108 21.21 2.91 -9.71
N GLN A 109 20.09 2.35 -10.15
CA GLN A 109 20.02 1.40 -11.26
C GLN A 109 19.74 2.06 -12.61
N GLY A 110 19.67 3.39 -12.68
CA GLY A 110 19.44 4.15 -13.90
C GLY A 110 17.98 4.53 -14.15
N GLY A 111 17.10 4.38 -13.16
CA GLY A 111 15.77 4.99 -13.17
C GLY A 111 15.82 6.44 -12.68
N GLU A 112 14.71 7.13 -12.78
CA GLU A 112 14.55 8.53 -12.38
C GLU A 112 13.42 8.67 -11.37
N VAL A 113 13.57 9.55 -10.37
CA VAL A 113 12.54 9.82 -9.36
C VAL A 113 12.41 11.33 -9.16
N SER A 114 11.20 11.84 -9.23
CA SER A 114 10.87 13.23 -8.91
C SER A 114 9.97 13.29 -7.69
N PHE A 115 10.16 14.32 -6.88
CA PHE A 115 9.45 14.49 -5.62
C PHE A 115 8.55 15.71 -5.69
N VAL A 116 7.28 15.54 -5.36
CA VAL A 116 6.33 16.61 -5.11
C VAL A 116 6.56 17.15 -3.71
N ASP A 117 6.80 18.44 -3.60
CA ASP A 117 7.04 19.15 -2.34
C ASP A 117 5.75 19.45 -1.59
N VAL A 118 5.89 19.93 -0.37
CA VAL A 118 4.83 20.50 0.46
C VAL A 118 5.01 22.01 0.61
N ASP A 119 3.91 22.71 0.84
CA ASP A 119 3.93 24.12 1.21
C ASP A 119 4.34 24.33 2.70
N ALA A 120 4.35 25.56 3.16
CA ALA A 120 4.69 25.94 4.54
C ALA A 120 3.73 25.32 5.59
N ASN A 121 2.56 24.85 5.18
CA ASN A 121 1.56 24.17 6.03
C ASN A 121 1.66 22.64 5.95
N GLY A 122 2.61 22.11 5.18
CA GLY A 122 2.79 20.68 4.95
C GLY A 122 1.78 20.08 3.97
N VAL A 123 1.06 20.89 3.19
CA VAL A 123 0.14 20.45 2.15
C VAL A 123 0.91 20.22 0.85
N LEU A 124 0.66 19.09 0.17
CA LEU A 124 1.31 18.78 -1.10
C LEU A 124 1.02 19.85 -2.17
N CYS A 125 2.07 20.24 -2.89
CA CYS A 125 2.00 21.16 -4.01
C CYS A 125 1.48 20.44 -5.28
N TYR A 126 0.20 20.14 -5.33
CA TYR A 126 -0.40 19.30 -6.38
C TYR A 126 -0.12 19.74 -7.81
N ALA A 127 0.06 21.05 -8.06
CA ALA A 127 0.45 21.55 -9.39
C ALA A 127 1.79 21.00 -9.89
N GLN A 128 2.67 20.57 -8.99
CA GLN A 128 3.97 20.00 -9.36
C GLN A 128 3.84 18.63 -10.04
N PHE A 129 2.76 17.87 -9.85
CA PHE A 129 2.59 16.59 -10.55
C PHE A 129 2.66 16.77 -12.07
N GLU A 130 1.98 17.76 -12.62
CA GLU A 130 2.05 18.07 -14.07
C GLU A 130 3.43 18.62 -14.49
N GLN A 131 4.08 19.41 -13.65
CA GLN A 131 5.40 20.00 -13.94
C GLN A 131 6.52 18.96 -13.95
N LEU A 132 6.39 17.90 -13.15
CA LEU A 132 7.36 16.83 -13.01
C LEU A 132 7.18 15.71 -14.05
N LEU A 133 6.08 15.74 -14.82
CA LEU A 133 5.80 14.74 -15.84
C LEU A 133 6.88 14.73 -16.92
N ARG A 134 7.31 13.54 -17.32
CA ARG A 134 8.33 13.30 -18.35
C ARG A 134 7.82 12.28 -19.37
N PRO A 135 8.40 12.21 -20.58
CA PRO A 135 7.99 11.21 -21.56
C PRO A 135 8.16 9.75 -21.11
N ASN A 136 9.10 9.51 -20.19
CA ASN A 136 9.37 8.19 -19.60
C ASN A 136 8.72 8.02 -18.21
N THR A 137 7.80 8.89 -17.81
CA THR A 137 7.05 8.70 -16.56
C THR A 137 6.20 7.44 -16.66
N ARG A 138 6.47 6.48 -15.77
CA ARG A 138 5.83 5.17 -15.75
C ARG A 138 4.75 5.06 -14.67
N GLY A 139 4.91 5.77 -13.54
CA GLY A 139 3.96 5.67 -12.45
C GLY A 139 4.11 6.74 -11.39
N VAL A 140 3.12 6.73 -10.51
CA VAL A 140 3.03 7.58 -9.32
C VAL A 140 2.94 6.69 -8.09
N VAL A 141 3.77 6.97 -7.08
CA VAL A 141 3.78 6.26 -5.80
C VAL A 141 3.59 7.28 -4.69
N VAL A 142 2.50 7.16 -3.92
CA VAL A 142 2.19 8.12 -2.84
C VAL A 142 1.70 7.43 -1.58
N THR A 143 2.00 8.00 -0.42
CA THR A 143 1.34 7.60 0.83
C THR A 143 -0.07 8.19 0.91
N GLY A 144 -1.01 7.43 1.44
CA GLY A 144 -2.37 7.93 1.72
C GLY A 144 -2.40 8.95 2.85
N ALA A 145 -1.49 8.80 3.83
CA ALA A 145 -1.26 9.77 4.90
C ALA A 145 0.16 9.61 5.47
N SER A 146 0.78 10.72 5.82
CA SER A 146 2.10 10.73 6.46
C SER A 146 2.02 10.22 7.91
N ASN A 147 2.84 9.25 8.26
CA ASN A 147 2.96 8.77 9.65
C ASN A 147 3.65 9.79 10.58
N VAL A 148 4.30 10.80 10.04
CA VAL A 148 5.04 11.83 10.80
C VAL A 148 4.16 13.05 11.05
N THR A 149 3.54 13.58 10.00
CA THR A 149 2.78 14.85 10.08
C THR A 149 1.26 14.63 10.20
N GLY A 150 0.76 13.44 9.83
CA GLY A 150 -0.67 13.14 9.76
C GLY A 150 -1.37 13.77 8.54
N ASN A 151 -0.65 14.50 7.70
CA ASN A 151 -1.21 15.10 6.49
C ASN A 151 -1.68 14.01 5.53
N ARG A 152 -2.87 14.19 4.97
CA ARG A 152 -3.50 13.27 4.04
C ARG A 152 -3.23 13.69 2.60
N THR A 153 -2.97 12.72 1.75
CA THR A 153 -2.90 12.92 0.29
C THR A 153 -4.31 12.92 -0.29
N ASP A 154 -4.62 13.87 -1.17
CA ASP A 154 -5.83 13.83 -2.01
C ASP A 154 -5.64 12.75 -3.08
N LEU A 155 -6.04 11.51 -2.73
CA LEU A 155 -5.94 10.37 -3.63
C LEU A 155 -6.83 10.53 -4.87
N ALA A 156 -7.94 11.29 -4.79
CA ALA A 156 -8.80 11.55 -5.94
C ALA A 156 -8.08 12.42 -6.98
N PHE A 157 -7.36 13.45 -6.54
CA PHE A 157 -6.53 14.26 -7.43
C PHE A 157 -5.44 13.41 -8.10
N VAL A 158 -4.68 12.62 -7.31
CA VAL A 158 -3.59 11.79 -7.86
C VAL A 158 -4.13 10.72 -8.80
N SER A 159 -5.27 10.11 -8.47
CA SER A 159 -6.01 9.19 -9.35
C SER A 159 -6.35 9.84 -10.71
N ALA A 160 -6.94 11.02 -10.69
CA ALA A 160 -7.30 11.74 -11.91
C ALA A 160 -6.05 12.05 -12.77
N PHE A 161 -4.96 12.46 -12.13
CA PHE A 161 -3.68 12.69 -12.79
C PHE A 161 -3.11 11.39 -13.39
N ALA A 162 -3.05 10.31 -12.63
CA ALA A 162 -2.54 9.02 -13.10
C ALA A 162 -3.36 8.49 -14.29
N LYS A 163 -4.69 8.51 -14.18
CA LYS A 163 -5.61 8.11 -15.26
C LYS A 163 -5.43 8.95 -16.52
N LYS A 164 -5.32 10.28 -16.39
CA LYS A 164 -5.13 11.21 -17.50
C LYS A 164 -3.88 10.89 -18.31
N HIS A 165 -2.82 10.45 -17.66
CA HIS A 165 -1.51 10.20 -18.27
C HIS A 165 -1.19 8.72 -18.47
N GLY A 166 -2.12 7.79 -18.15
CA GLY A 166 -1.92 6.34 -18.29
C GLY A 166 -0.79 5.78 -17.42
N LEU A 167 -0.63 6.35 -16.21
CA LEU A 167 0.42 5.99 -15.26
C LEU A 167 -0.04 4.91 -14.30
N LEU A 168 0.87 4.04 -13.88
CA LEU A 168 0.63 3.14 -12.75
C LEU A 168 0.43 3.96 -11.47
N PHE A 169 -0.58 3.62 -10.70
CA PHE A 169 -0.91 4.29 -9.44
C PHE A 169 -0.76 3.34 -8.24
N LEU A 170 0.28 3.56 -7.44
CA LEU A 170 0.59 2.80 -6.23
C LEU A 170 0.38 3.65 -4.99
N VAL A 171 -0.33 3.09 -3.98
CA VAL A 171 -0.63 3.78 -2.73
C VAL A 171 -0.08 3.02 -1.52
N ASP A 172 0.79 3.66 -0.75
CA ASP A 172 1.09 3.20 0.61
C ASP A 172 -0.07 3.55 1.54
N ALA A 173 -0.93 2.58 1.79
CA ALA A 173 -2.10 2.72 2.65
C ALA A 173 -1.85 2.33 4.12
N ALA A 174 -0.59 2.20 4.56
CA ALA A 174 -0.26 1.74 5.92
C ALA A 174 -0.92 2.58 7.04
N GLN A 175 -1.15 3.88 6.79
CA GLN A 175 -1.81 4.78 7.74
C GLN A 175 -3.31 4.99 7.46
N THR A 176 -3.82 4.52 6.33
CA THR A 176 -5.21 4.78 5.91
C THR A 176 -6.08 3.53 5.85
N ALA A 177 -5.49 2.37 5.57
CA ALA A 177 -6.20 1.10 5.49
C ALA A 177 -6.94 0.77 6.80
N GLY A 178 -8.25 0.55 6.73
CA GLY A 178 -9.10 0.29 7.88
C GLY A 178 -9.43 1.51 8.75
N ALA A 179 -8.69 2.63 8.62
CA ALA A 179 -8.98 3.89 9.31
C ALA A 179 -9.85 4.83 8.46
N MET A 180 -9.73 4.72 7.14
CA MET A 180 -10.50 5.48 6.16
C MET A 180 -10.90 4.58 4.99
N PRO A 181 -12.01 4.87 4.30
CA PRO A 181 -12.36 4.15 3.08
C PRO A 181 -11.29 4.34 1.99
N VAL A 182 -10.82 3.22 1.42
CA VAL A 182 -9.94 3.20 0.25
C VAL A 182 -10.60 2.28 -0.77
N ASP A 183 -11.16 2.85 -1.82
CA ASP A 183 -11.80 2.13 -2.91
C ASP A 183 -10.84 2.07 -4.09
N VAL A 184 -10.21 0.91 -4.27
CA VAL A 184 -9.16 0.75 -5.28
C VAL A 184 -9.70 0.83 -6.71
N GLN A 185 -10.94 0.37 -6.95
CA GLN A 185 -11.54 0.44 -8.28
C GLN A 185 -11.95 1.88 -8.64
N ALA A 186 -12.66 2.57 -7.74
CA ALA A 186 -13.09 3.94 -7.97
C ALA A 186 -11.90 4.88 -8.19
N LEU A 187 -10.85 4.72 -7.39
CA LEU A 187 -9.61 5.48 -7.51
C LEU A 187 -8.71 5.01 -8.65
N GLY A 188 -8.89 3.79 -9.17
CA GLY A 188 -7.99 3.20 -10.18
C GLY A 188 -6.59 3.00 -9.61
N ILE A 189 -6.51 2.53 -8.37
CA ILE A 189 -5.25 2.13 -7.75
C ILE A 189 -4.87 0.76 -8.29
N ASP A 190 -3.66 0.64 -8.83
CA ASP A 190 -3.15 -0.62 -9.40
C ASP A 190 -2.53 -1.50 -8.30
N VAL A 191 -1.92 -0.87 -7.28
CA VAL A 191 -1.26 -1.58 -6.16
C VAL A 191 -1.36 -0.78 -4.87
#